data_85c3e76be36113867e00ffff8f62a3c6
#
_entry.id   85c3e76be36113867e00ffff8f62a3c6
#
_cell.length_a   1.000
_cell.length_b   1.000
_cell.length_c   1.000
_cell.angle_alpha   90.00
_cell.angle_beta   90.00
_cell.angle_gamma   90.00
#
_symmetry.space_group_name_H-M   'P 1'
#
loop_
_entity.id
_entity.type
_entity.pdbx_description
1 polymer ?
#
loop_
_entity_poly.entity_id
_entity_poly.type
_entity_poly.pdbx_seq_one_letter_code
_entity_poly.pdbx_strand_id
1 'polypeptide(L)'
;MADLSTISLQNIEIKSIDPSLVAMSHSGKRQIRNRSAQRWMISGTYPKTDRDTFDPVWVYALSQKGQFSSFSYIPSIYSNAKGDVSACSSAVEVAGSTAVTVTMTGTLKAGDYVKFARWRSLPR
;
A
#
# COMPACT_ATOMS: atom_id res chain seq x y z
N MET A 1 -3.73 -9.52 -19.38
CA MET A 1 -2.38 -9.14 -18.91
C MET A 1 -2.09 -9.90 -17.64
N ALA A 2 -0.97 -10.59 -17.56
CA ALA A 2 -0.57 -11.24 -16.31
C ALA A 2 -0.21 -10.14 -15.30
N ASP A 3 -0.70 -10.27 -14.09
CA ASP A 3 -0.49 -9.36 -12.97
C ASP A 3 -0.12 -10.23 -11.76
N LEU A 4 0.60 -9.67 -10.79
CA LEU A 4 0.94 -10.37 -9.55
C LEU A 4 -0.30 -10.78 -8.73
N SER A 5 -1.44 -10.16 -8.99
CA SER A 5 -2.71 -10.48 -8.35
C SER A 5 -3.48 -11.64 -9.00
N THR A 6 -2.99 -12.18 -10.11
CA THR A 6 -3.66 -13.31 -10.82
C THR A 6 -3.78 -14.54 -9.94
N ILE A 7 -2.81 -14.76 -9.05
CA ILE A 7 -2.83 -15.84 -8.07
C ILE A 7 -2.87 -15.21 -6.68
N SER A 8 -3.83 -15.62 -5.86
CA SER A 8 -3.91 -15.16 -4.46
C SER A 8 -2.73 -15.66 -3.65
N LEU A 9 -2.03 -14.75 -2.98
CA LEU A 9 -0.96 -15.10 -2.05
C LEU A 9 -1.53 -15.77 -0.80
N GLN A 10 -0.82 -16.76 -0.31
CA GLN A 10 -1.03 -17.33 1.02
C GLN A 10 -0.08 -16.68 2.03
N ASN A 11 -0.46 -16.71 3.31
CA ASN A 11 0.36 -16.19 4.41
C ASN A 11 0.86 -14.75 4.17
N ILE A 12 -0.05 -13.86 3.82
CA ILE A 12 0.29 -12.46 3.58
C ILE A 12 0.64 -11.78 4.90
N GLU A 13 1.84 -11.21 4.96
CA GLU A 13 2.31 -10.37 6.05
C GLU A 13 2.51 -8.95 5.56
N ILE A 14 1.91 -7.99 6.24
CA ILE A 14 2.04 -6.56 5.95
C ILE A 14 2.70 -5.89 7.15
N LYS A 15 3.87 -5.31 6.92
CA LYS A 15 4.62 -4.55 7.93
C LYS A 15 4.65 -3.07 7.55
N SER A 16 4.34 -2.23 8.51
CA SER A 16 4.62 -0.80 8.42
C SER A 16 5.99 -0.52 9.02
N ILE A 17 6.89 0.04 8.23
CA ILE A 17 8.23 0.44 8.66
C ILE A 17 8.24 1.96 8.75
N ASP A 18 8.28 2.47 9.97
CA ASP A 18 8.36 3.91 10.25
C ASP A 18 9.71 4.23 10.91
N PRO A 19 10.69 4.70 10.13
CA PRO A 19 12.03 4.97 10.64
C PRO A 19 12.02 6.22 11.52
N SER A 20 12.25 6.02 12.81
CA SER A 20 12.47 7.09 13.78
C SER A 20 13.93 7.14 14.23
N LEU A 21 14.47 8.34 14.35
CA LEU A 21 15.77 8.56 14.95
C LEU A 21 15.60 8.82 16.44
N VAL A 22 16.22 7.99 17.24
CA VAL A 22 16.22 8.12 18.71
C VAL A 22 17.62 8.50 19.14
N ALA A 23 17.77 9.65 19.79
CA ALA A 23 19.01 10.10 20.41
C ALA A 23 18.80 10.27 21.92
N MET A 24 19.75 9.80 22.71
CA MET A 24 19.78 10.05 24.15
C MET A 24 20.89 11.05 24.45
N SER A 25 20.57 12.12 25.15
CA SER A 25 21.57 13.06 25.63
C SER A 25 22.32 12.47 26.82
N HIS A 26 23.50 13.02 27.12
CA HIS A 26 24.31 12.58 28.27
C HIS A 26 23.56 12.71 29.61
N SER A 27 22.58 13.59 29.69
CA SER A 27 21.69 13.75 30.85
C SER A 27 20.50 12.74 30.90
N GLY A 28 20.49 11.74 30.01
CA GLY A 28 19.41 10.73 29.95
C GLY A 28 18.14 11.21 29.26
N LYS A 29 18.10 12.44 28.74
CA LYS A 29 16.92 12.97 28.05
C LYS A 29 16.80 12.35 26.66
N ARG A 30 15.69 11.69 26.39
CA ARG A 30 15.39 11.06 25.12
C ARG A 30 14.81 12.07 24.12
N GLN A 31 15.42 12.17 22.96
CA GLN A 31 14.93 12.94 21.82
C GLN A 31 14.53 11.99 20.71
N ILE A 32 13.32 12.13 20.20
CA ILE A 32 12.81 11.31 19.10
C ILE A 32 12.47 12.22 17.93
N ARG A 33 12.99 11.90 16.77
CA ARG A 33 12.65 12.57 15.51
C ARG A 33 12.07 11.55 14.53
N ASN A 34 10.83 11.75 14.14
CA ASN A 34 10.23 10.98 13.05
C ASN A 34 10.77 11.50 11.71
N ARG A 35 11.19 10.59 10.83
CA ARG A 35 11.72 10.94 9.50
C ARG A 35 10.64 11.04 8.42
N SER A 36 9.39 10.79 8.75
CA SER A 36 8.23 10.83 7.81
C SER A 36 8.46 10.02 6.54
N ALA A 37 9.18 8.89 6.65
CA ALA A 37 9.52 8.01 5.53
C ALA A 37 8.90 6.63 5.73
N GLN A 38 7.62 6.60 6.10
CA GLN A 38 6.88 5.35 6.28
C GLN A 38 6.89 4.54 4.98
N ARG A 39 7.17 3.25 5.10
CA ARG A 39 7.11 2.28 4.00
C ARG A 39 6.28 1.08 4.41
N TRP A 40 5.59 0.55 3.44
CA TRP A 40 4.90 -0.72 3.58
C TRP A 40 5.76 -1.84 2.98
N MET A 41 5.97 -2.88 3.74
CA MET A 41 6.57 -4.12 3.25
C MET A 41 5.49 -5.19 3.24
N ILE A 42 5.31 -5.81 2.09
CA ILE A 42 4.36 -6.91 1.91
C ILE A 42 5.16 -8.14 1.55
N SER A 43 4.99 -9.20 2.31
CA SER A 43 5.55 -10.51 2.03
C SER A 43 4.44 -11.55 1.99
N GLY A 44 4.59 -12.53 1.13
CA GLY A 44 3.61 -13.59 0.99
C GLY A 44 4.18 -14.76 0.20
N THR A 45 3.52 -15.89 0.30
CA THR A 45 3.90 -17.12 -0.40
C THR A 45 2.83 -17.47 -1.41
N TYR A 46 3.23 -17.79 -2.63
CA TYR A 46 2.31 -18.35 -3.61
C TYR A 46 2.00 -19.81 -3.27
N PRO A 47 0.73 -20.24 -3.43
CA PRO A 47 0.38 -21.64 -3.29
C PRO A 47 1.07 -22.47 -4.37
N LYS A 48 1.15 -23.77 -4.15
CA LYS A 48 1.56 -24.71 -5.22
C LYS A 48 0.52 -24.65 -6.33
N THR A 49 0.95 -24.23 -7.48
CA THR A 49 0.14 -24.12 -8.70
C THR A 49 0.85 -24.81 -9.85
N ASP A 50 0.09 -25.16 -10.88
CA ASP A 50 0.64 -25.71 -12.11
C ASP A 50 1.54 -24.67 -12.79
N ARG A 51 2.50 -25.19 -13.54
CA ARG A 51 3.48 -24.36 -14.25
C ARG A 51 2.81 -23.36 -15.20
N ASP A 52 1.81 -23.78 -15.93
CA ASP A 52 1.12 -22.93 -16.91
C ASP A 52 0.43 -21.72 -16.25
N THR A 53 -0.01 -21.88 -15.00
CA THR A 53 -0.62 -20.80 -14.22
C THR A 53 0.40 -19.90 -13.56
N PHE A 54 1.57 -20.44 -13.17
CA PHE A 54 2.60 -19.68 -12.46
C PHE A 54 3.54 -18.93 -13.40
N ASP A 55 3.89 -19.51 -14.53
CA ASP A 55 4.85 -18.94 -15.49
C ASP A 55 4.51 -17.48 -15.91
N PRO A 56 3.25 -17.13 -16.22
CA PRO A 56 2.90 -15.74 -16.53
C PRO A 56 3.20 -14.74 -15.41
N VAL A 57 2.96 -15.14 -14.15
CA VAL A 57 3.23 -14.31 -12.97
C VAL A 57 4.75 -14.14 -12.79
N TRP A 58 5.51 -15.22 -12.98
CA TRP A 58 6.96 -15.20 -12.89
C TRP A 58 7.59 -14.31 -13.96
N VAL A 59 7.15 -14.44 -15.21
CA VAL A 59 7.61 -13.60 -16.33
C VAL A 59 7.28 -12.12 -16.07
N TYR A 60 6.09 -11.84 -15.55
CA TYR A 60 5.72 -10.48 -15.17
C TYR A 60 6.65 -9.92 -14.09
N ALA A 61 6.93 -10.70 -13.03
CA ALA A 61 7.85 -10.28 -11.97
C ALA A 61 9.27 -9.99 -12.51
N LEU A 62 9.77 -10.84 -13.41
CA LEU A 62 11.07 -10.64 -14.06
C LEU A 62 11.09 -9.37 -14.93
N SER A 63 9.99 -9.08 -15.63
CA SER A 63 9.87 -7.89 -16.48
C SER A 63 9.97 -6.58 -15.71
N GLN A 64 9.65 -6.59 -14.40
CA GLN A 64 9.78 -5.41 -13.55
C GLN A 64 11.23 -5.05 -13.21
N LYS A 65 12.19 -5.89 -13.57
CA LYS A 65 13.63 -5.65 -13.33
C LYS A 65 13.95 -5.25 -11.87
N GLY A 66 13.37 -5.96 -10.93
CA GLY A 66 13.54 -5.70 -9.51
C GLY A 66 12.92 -4.37 -9.07
N GLN A 67 13.74 -3.44 -8.59
CA GLN A 67 13.26 -2.14 -8.07
C GLN A 67 13.12 -1.05 -9.15
N PHE A 68 13.36 -1.37 -10.41
CA PHE A 68 13.36 -0.36 -11.48
C PHE A 68 11.95 0.09 -11.86
N SER A 69 11.01 -0.83 -11.95
CA SER A 69 9.63 -0.53 -12.30
C SER A 69 8.71 -0.60 -11.09
N SER A 70 7.71 0.26 -11.04
CA SER A 70 6.64 0.22 -10.05
C SER A 70 5.44 -0.55 -10.58
N PHE A 71 4.82 -1.33 -9.74
CA PHE A 71 3.58 -2.05 -10.04
C PHE A 71 2.56 -1.82 -8.93
N SER A 72 1.29 -1.99 -9.26
CA SER A 72 0.21 -1.99 -8.27
C SER A 72 -0.09 -3.42 -7.86
N TYR A 73 -0.23 -3.64 -6.57
CA TYR A 73 -0.64 -4.91 -6.00
C TYR A 73 -1.74 -4.68 -4.96
N ILE A 74 -2.83 -5.41 -5.07
CA ILE A 74 -3.92 -5.37 -4.09
C ILE A 74 -3.97 -6.74 -3.42
N PRO A 75 -3.61 -6.84 -2.13
CA PRO A 75 -3.71 -8.10 -1.40
C PRO A 75 -5.17 -8.60 -1.37
N SER A 76 -5.38 -9.88 -1.62
CA SER A 76 -6.72 -10.47 -1.68
C SER A 76 -7.53 -10.28 -0.38
N ILE A 77 -6.85 -10.26 0.77
CA ILE A 77 -7.47 -10.02 2.08
C ILE A 77 -8.07 -8.61 2.18
N TYR A 78 -7.50 -7.63 1.46
CA TYR A 78 -7.90 -6.23 1.51
C TYR A 78 -8.54 -5.75 0.20
N SER A 79 -8.92 -6.66 -0.68
CA SER A 79 -9.58 -6.32 -1.94
C SER A 79 -10.99 -5.74 -1.74
N ASN A 80 -11.65 -6.14 -0.67
CA ASN A 80 -12.96 -5.63 -0.29
C ASN A 80 -12.87 -4.85 1.01
N ALA A 81 -13.57 -3.72 1.08
CA ALA A 81 -13.75 -3.00 2.32
C ALA A 81 -14.55 -3.84 3.33
N LYS A 82 -14.23 -3.72 4.61
CA LYS A 82 -15.03 -4.32 5.69
C LYS A 82 -16.38 -3.63 5.86
N GLY A 83 -16.45 -2.37 5.43
CA GLY A 83 -17.66 -1.59 5.38
C GLY A 83 -18.42 -1.81 4.07
N ASP A 84 -19.63 -1.30 4.02
CA ASP A 84 -20.51 -1.32 2.83
C ASP A 84 -20.30 -0.03 2.03
N VAL A 85 -19.18 0.06 1.31
CA VAL A 85 -18.83 1.22 0.51
C VAL A 85 -19.04 0.93 -0.97
N SER A 86 -20.03 1.61 -1.57
CA SER A 86 -20.36 1.44 -2.99
C SER A 86 -19.77 2.53 -3.89
N ALA A 87 -19.62 3.74 -3.39
CA ALA A 87 -19.03 4.86 -4.12
C ALA A 87 -18.23 5.74 -3.16
N CYS A 88 -17.08 6.21 -3.60
CA CYS A 88 -16.21 7.07 -2.81
C CYS A 88 -15.62 8.16 -3.70
N SER A 89 -15.80 9.41 -3.30
CA SER A 89 -15.16 10.57 -3.91
C SER A 89 -14.56 11.46 -2.83
N SER A 90 -13.40 12.04 -3.10
CA SER A 90 -12.77 12.99 -2.18
C SER A 90 -12.87 14.41 -2.75
N ALA A 91 -13.06 15.39 -1.88
CA ALA A 91 -12.82 16.77 -2.22
C ALA A 91 -11.33 17.02 -2.50
N VAL A 92 -11.05 18.08 -3.24
CA VAL A 92 -9.67 18.53 -3.46
C VAL A 92 -9.16 19.15 -2.15
N GLU A 93 -8.18 18.51 -1.55
CA GLU A 93 -7.56 18.99 -0.31
C GLU A 93 -6.21 19.64 -0.58
N VAL A 94 -5.86 20.59 0.27
CA VAL A 94 -4.56 21.27 0.17
C VAL A 94 -3.43 20.34 0.62
N ALA A 95 -2.31 20.40 -0.07
CA ALA A 95 -1.12 19.62 0.29
C ALA A 95 -0.68 19.94 1.74
N GLY A 96 -0.51 18.89 2.55
CA GLY A 96 -0.19 19.00 3.97
C GLY A 96 -1.39 18.96 4.91
N SER A 97 -2.62 18.85 4.40
CA SER A 97 -3.79 18.63 5.22
C SER A 97 -3.71 17.29 5.95
N THR A 98 -4.05 17.29 7.24
CA THR A 98 -4.13 16.07 8.07
C THR A 98 -5.51 15.42 8.05
N ALA A 99 -6.49 16.11 7.48
CA ALA A 99 -7.86 15.65 7.34
C ALA A 99 -8.27 15.69 5.87
N VAL A 100 -8.98 14.67 5.43
CA VAL A 100 -9.53 14.56 4.07
C VAL A 100 -11.03 14.38 4.17
N THR A 101 -11.78 15.27 3.51
CA THR A 101 -13.23 15.15 3.43
C THR A 101 -13.59 14.19 2.31
N VAL A 102 -14.26 13.12 2.67
CA VAL A 102 -14.68 12.08 1.72
C VAL A 102 -16.18 11.98 1.69
N THR A 103 -16.77 12.13 0.51
CA THR A 103 -18.17 11.83 0.28
C THR A 103 -18.31 10.39 -0.18
N MET A 104 -19.03 9.57 0.56
CA MET A 104 -19.18 8.16 0.25
C MET A 104 -20.62 7.70 0.48
N THR A 105 -21.00 6.66 -0.24
CA THR A 105 -22.21 5.88 0.03
C THR A 105 -21.82 4.64 0.82
N GLY A 106 -22.30 4.54 2.06
CA GLY A 106 -21.90 3.49 2.99
C GLY A 106 -20.93 3.98 4.06
N THR A 107 -20.32 3.07 4.80
CA THR A 107 -19.44 3.36 5.93
C THR A 107 -18.11 2.64 5.80
N LEU A 108 -17.01 3.33 6.05
CA LEU A 108 -15.70 2.72 6.25
C LEU A 108 -15.55 2.23 7.68
N LYS A 109 -14.92 1.09 7.85
CA LYS A 109 -14.57 0.53 9.17
C LYS A 109 -13.09 0.65 9.43
N ALA A 110 -12.73 0.69 10.70
CA ALA A 110 -11.31 0.71 11.09
C ALA A 110 -10.57 -0.50 10.51
N GLY A 111 -9.46 -0.23 9.82
CA GLY A 111 -8.65 -1.23 9.12
C GLY A 111 -8.93 -1.32 7.61
N ASP A 112 -9.85 -0.52 7.08
CA ASP A 112 -10.01 -0.39 5.64
C ASP A 112 -8.88 0.45 5.05
N TYR A 113 -8.39 0.05 3.88
CA TYR A 113 -7.35 0.76 3.16
C TYR A 113 -7.95 1.64 2.07
N VAL A 114 -7.47 2.86 1.98
CA VAL A 114 -7.92 3.85 0.99
C VAL A 114 -6.77 4.16 0.06
N LYS A 115 -7.02 4.12 -1.25
CA LYS A 115 -6.06 4.52 -2.28
C LYS A 115 -6.43 5.90 -2.79
N PHE A 116 -5.54 6.86 -2.64
CA PHE A 116 -5.68 8.16 -3.27
C PHE A 116 -5.14 8.11 -4.71
N ALA A 117 -5.94 8.58 -5.67
CA ALA A 117 -5.45 8.79 -7.02
C ALA A 117 -4.38 9.90 -7.00
N ARG A 118 -3.21 9.62 -7.61
CA ARG A 118 -2.15 10.63 -7.68
C ARG A 118 -2.59 11.75 -8.63
N TRP A 119 -2.70 12.95 -8.11
CA TRP A 119 -2.83 14.13 -8.96
C TRP A 119 -1.58 14.28 -9.83
N ARG A 120 -1.75 14.18 -11.13
CA ARG A 120 -0.74 14.71 -12.04
C ARG A 120 -0.93 16.22 -12.05
N SER A 121 0.03 16.96 -11.53
CA SER A 121 0.13 18.37 -11.83
C SER A 121 0.21 18.51 -13.36
N LEU A 122 -0.76 19.20 -13.96
CA LEU A 122 -0.65 19.62 -15.34
C LEU A 122 0.65 20.41 -15.51
N PRO A 123 1.46 20.14 -16.54
CA PRO A 123 2.60 20.99 -16.84
C PRO A 123 2.07 22.40 -17.12
N ARG A 124 2.71 23.39 -16.51
CA ARG A 124 2.52 24.80 -16.85
C ARG A 124 2.98 25.06 -18.28
#